data_35c6a1f2d51b0c3c797623db5995f9a4
#
_entry.id   35c6a1f2d51b0c3c797623db5995f9a4
#
_cell.length_a   1.000
_cell.length_b   1.000
_cell.length_c   1.000
_cell.angle_alpha   90.00
_cell.angle_beta   90.00
_cell.angle_gamma   90.00
#
_symmetry.space_group_name_H-M   'P 1'
#
loop_
_entity.id
_entity.type
_entity.pdbx_description
1 polymer ?
#
loop_
_entity_poly.entity_id
_entity_poly.type
_entity_poly.pdbx_seq_one_letter_code
_entity_poly.pdbx_strand_id
1 'polypeptide(L)'
;DHRHELDHATDGVVVIVLDRSEREQLGFTSRAPRWAAAYKFLPEQQETTLKDISIQVGRTGVLTPVAELEPVLISGSTVSRATLHNQDEISKKGIYIGAKVLVEKAGEIIPAIVKVIDPDPSKKPFSLYDFVAGKCPSCHAPITQEEGFVAWRCTNFECPAQAVTAISHFSARKDHDIEGLGETVAEALVRHGHAKSPLDLFSLTEETLANLNLGTEEAPRRFGEKNSAKIIAALEAARTKPLNKWLYAMGIRQLGESAAKELSRLHQNLTDIPKSEILTELVNDIRNDAKKKNPALEPYAITGDVGRAVAESILAFFLSEAGQRTLQRFAELKINPESNNYSPKPAEAPKLLFTGKTFVITGTLSQDRDHFKTIIENHGGKVSGSVSKKTDYVLAGESAGSKLDKAKELGVQILDEAAFNSML
;
A
#
# COMPACT_ATOMS: atom_id res chain seq x y z
N ASP A 1 16.21 24.08 23.62
CA ASP A 1 15.92 22.72 23.20
C ASP A 1 16.47 21.76 24.27
N HIS A 2 15.58 21.24 25.15
CA HIS A 2 15.94 20.35 26.27
C HIS A 2 15.72 18.88 25.95
N ARG A 3 15.57 18.50 24.65
CA ARG A 3 15.25 17.13 24.24
C ARG A 3 16.29 16.09 24.67
N HIS A 4 17.54 16.50 24.83
CA HIS A 4 18.63 15.62 25.24
C HIS A 4 18.68 15.38 26.76
N GLU A 5 17.85 16.10 27.53
CA GLU A 5 17.72 15.95 28.98
C GLU A 5 16.59 14.96 29.35
N LEU A 6 15.83 14.50 28.37
CA LEU A 6 14.73 13.54 28.58
C LEU A 6 15.25 12.11 28.63
N ASP A 7 14.62 11.28 29.45
CA ASP A 7 14.96 9.85 29.60
C ASP A 7 14.65 9.00 28.36
N HIS A 8 14.06 9.61 27.32
CA HIS A 8 13.64 8.94 26.10
C HIS A 8 13.84 9.85 24.89
N ALA A 9 14.08 9.23 23.73
CA ALA A 9 14.23 9.95 22.48
C ALA A 9 12.88 10.57 22.04
N THR A 10 12.93 11.85 21.63
CA THR A 10 11.76 12.60 21.15
C THR A 10 12.05 13.25 19.81
N ASP A 11 11.16 13.06 18.84
CA ASP A 11 11.25 13.63 17.48
C ASP A 11 10.49 14.94 17.31
N GLY A 12 9.75 15.34 18.34
CA GLY A 12 8.95 16.57 18.35
C GLY A 12 8.02 16.64 19.53
N VAL A 13 7.17 17.65 19.51
CA VAL A 13 6.12 17.87 20.51
C VAL A 13 4.77 17.98 19.82
N VAL A 14 3.72 17.60 20.54
CA VAL A 14 2.34 17.78 20.04
C VAL A 14 1.68 18.84 20.89
N VAL A 15 1.28 19.93 20.26
CA VAL A 15 0.48 20.99 20.86
C VAL A 15 -0.98 20.62 20.69
N ILE A 16 -1.73 20.57 21.78
CA ILE A 16 -3.15 20.21 21.76
C ILE A 16 -4.00 21.27 22.41
N VAL A 17 -5.21 21.46 21.92
CA VAL A 17 -6.25 22.25 22.59
C VAL A 17 -6.63 21.52 23.89
N LEU A 18 -6.63 22.20 25.04
CA LEU A 18 -6.88 21.54 26.32
C LEU A 18 -8.35 21.28 26.57
N ASP A 19 -9.22 22.19 26.18
CA ASP A 19 -10.66 22.07 26.38
C ASP A 19 -11.27 20.98 25.50
N ARG A 20 -11.98 20.04 26.12
CA ARG A 20 -12.61 18.91 25.42
C ARG A 20 -13.76 19.35 24.53
N SER A 21 -14.52 20.37 24.95
CA SER A 21 -15.65 20.87 24.17
C SER A 21 -15.18 21.55 22.89
N GLU A 22 -14.06 22.27 22.94
CA GLU A 22 -13.43 22.85 21.74
C GLU A 22 -12.85 21.77 20.82
N ARG A 23 -12.27 20.67 21.35
CA ARG A 23 -11.82 19.54 20.51
C ARG A 23 -12.97 18.90 19.74
N GLU A 24 -14.13 18.76 20.36
CA GLU A 24 -15.32 18.22 19.72
C GLU A 24 -15.82 19.13 18.60
N GLN A 25 -15.78 20.45 18.81
CA GLN A 25 -16.16 21.44 17.78
C GLN A 25 -15.20 21.47 16.61
N LEU A 26 -13.89 21.38 16.85
CA LEU A 26 -12.85 21.35 15.83
C LEU A 26 -12.89 20.04 15.03
N GLY A 27 -13.20 18.92 15.67
CA GLY A 27 -13.36 17.61 15.04
C GLY A 27 -12.07 17.07 14.45
N PHE A 28 -12.23 16.22 13.40
CA PHE A 28 -11.13 15.51 12.76
C PHE A 28 -11.14 15.72 11.24
N THR A 29 -9.99 15.57 10.63
CA THR A 29 -9.85 15.27 9.20
C THR A 29 -9.95 13.75 8.99
N SER A 30 -9.85 13.27 7.75
CA SER A 30 -9.78 11.82 7.47
C SER A 30 -8.56 11.12 8.11
N ARG A 31 -7.52 11.86 8.51
CA ARG A 31 -6.24 11.30 8.98
C ARG A 31 -5.74 11.85 10.30
N ALA A 32 -6.24 13.00 10.76
CA ALA A 32 -5.69 13.69 11.93
C ALA A 32 -6.74 14.52 12.65
N PRO A 33 -6.58 14.74 13.99
CA PRO A 33 -7.40 15.69 14.73
C PRO A 33 -7.08 17.12 14.29
N ARG A 34 -8.11 17.99 14.22
CA ARG A 34 -7.93 19.43 13.94
C ARG A 34 -7.52 20.22 15.16
N TRP A 35 -7.60 19.64 16.33
CA TRP A 35 -7.27 20.23 17.62
C TRP A 35 -5.88 19.88 18.13
N ALA A 36 -5.06 19.23 17.29
CA ALA A 36 -3.67 18.91 17.59
C ALA A 36 -2.76 19.30 16.43
N ALA A 37 -1.61 19.87 16.76
CA ALA A 37 -0.55 20.20 15.81
C ALA A 37 0.77 19.61 16.29
N ALA A 38 1.44 18.85 15.43
CA ALA A 38 2.78 18.34 15.71
C ALA A 38 3.83 19.38 15.29
N TYR A 39 4.71 19.70 16.19
CA TYR A 39 5.93 20.45 15.91
C TYR A 39 7.10 19.48 15.94
N LYS A 40 7.65 19.18 14.77
CA LYS A 40 8.83 18.30 14.64
C LYS A 40 10.10 19.10 14.84
N PHE A 41 11.05 18.53 15.59
CA PHE A 41 12.37 19.11 15.70
C PHE A 41 13.11 19.02 14.36
N LEU A 42 14.08 19.90 14.18
CA LEU A 42 14.98 19.78 13.03
C LEU A 42 15.74 18.45 13.14
N PRO A 43 15.80 17.68 12.07
CA PRO A 43 16.54 16.43 12.07
C PRO A 43 18.03 16.68 12.33
N GLU A 44 18.66 15.75 13.03
CA GLU A 44 20.11 15.76 13.19
C GLU A 44 20.76 15.46 11.84
N GLN A 45 21.76 16.26 11.49
CA GLN A 45 22.47 16.16 10.23
C GLN A 45 23.95 15.87 10.52
N GLN A 46 24.53 14.95 9.74
CA GLN A 46 25.94 14.60 9.85
C GLN A 46 26.57 14.53 8.45
N GLU A 47 27.86 14.88 8.42
CA GLU A 47 28.66 14.79 7.22
C GLU A 47 29.25 13.39 7.06
N THR A 48 29.22 12.87 5.85
CA THR A 48 29.86 11.61 5.52
C THR A 48 30.28 11.59 4.05
N THR A 49 30.99 10.52 3.63
CA THR A 49 31.42 10.33 2.24
C THR A 49 30.53 9.31 1.55
N LEU A 50 30.07 9.64 0.34
CA LEU A 50 29.38 8.71 -0.55
C LEU A 50 30.42 7.80 -1.21
N LYS A 51 30.48 6.53 -0.77
CA LYS A 51 31.45 5.54 -1.22
C LYS A 51 31.09 4.94 -2.57
N ASP A 52 29.80 4.60 -2.73
CA ASP A 52 29.28 3.95 -3.92
C ASP A 52 27.76 4.17 -4.02
N ILE A 53 27.16 3.77 -5.16
CA ILE A 53 25.74 3.77 -5.37
C ILE A 53 25.31 2.38 -5.84
N SER A 54 24.45 1.73 -5.08
CA SER A 54 23.81 0.48 -5.45
C SER A 54 22.42 0.75 -6.09
N ILE A 55 22.00 -0.16 -6.99
CA ILE A 55 20.71 -0.03 -7.67
C ILE A 55 19.80 -1.18 -7.27
N GLN A 56 18.72 -0.86 -6.61
CA GLN A 56 17.68 -1.83 -6.24
C GLN A 56 16.57 -1.86 -7.29
N VAL A 57 16.02 -3.05 -7.53
CA VAL A 57 14.90 -3.25 -8.45
C VAL A 57 13.65 -3.59 -7.64
N GLY A 58 12.69 -2.69 -7.63
CA GLY A 58 11.42 -2.89 -6.93
C GLY A 58 10.46 -3.83 -7.67
N ARG A 59 9.38 -4.23 -7.01
CA ARG A 59 8.35 -5.16 -7.54
C ARG A 59 7.70 -4.72 -8.86
N THR A 60 7.67 -3.44 -9.12
CA THR A 60 7.14 -2.86 -10.36
C THR A 60 8.22 -2.58 -11.39
N GLY A 61 9.42 -3.13 -11.20
CA GLY A 61 10.58 -2.93 -12.04
C GLY A 61 11.30 -1.60 -11.85
N VAL A 62 10.85 -0.71 -10.96
CA VAL A 62 11.52 0.58 -10.71
C VAL A 62 12.94 0.35 -10.21
N LEU A 63 13.89 1.00 -10.85
CA LEU A 63 15.28 1.05 -10.40
C LEU A 63 15.44 2.22 -9.44
N THR A 64 15.75 1.88 -8.18
CA THR A 64 15.93 2.87 -7.11
C THR A 64 17.41 2.94 -6.72
N PRO A 65 18.07 4.10 -6.91
CA PRO A 65 19.45 4.28 -6.48
C PRO A 65 19.51 4.46 -4.97
N VAL A 66 20.48 3.78 -4.35
CA VAL A 66 20.76 3.83 -2.92
C VAL A 66 22.25 4.19 -2.72
N ALA A 67 22.48 5.22 -1.92
CA ALA A 67 23.83 5.65 -1.54
C ALA A 67 24.42 4.67 -0.52
N GLU A 68 25.59 4.16 -0.79
CA GLU A 68 26.47 3.45 0.16
C GLU A 68 27.42 4.47 0.79
N LEU A 69 27.29 4.68 2.08
CA LEU A 69 27.98 5.74 2.81
C LEU A 69 29.09 5.20 3.69
N GLU A 70 30.11 6.02 3.96
CA GLU A 70 30.93 5.78 5.13
C GLU A 70 30.03 5.82 6.36
N PRO A 71 30.10 4.79 7.25
CA PRO A 71 29.19 4.73 8.39
C PRO A 71 29.30 5.96 9.28
N VAL A 72 28.17 6.57 9.60
CA VAL A 72 28.08 7.77 10.44
C VAL A 72 26.96 7.61 11.48
N LEU A 73 27.19 8.13 12.68
CA LEU A 73 26.20 8.09 13.77
C LEU A 73 25.23 9.27 13.62
N ILE A 74 23.93 8.97 13.50
CA ILE A 74 22.87 9.97 13.43
C ILE A 74 21.73 9.52 14.36
N SER A 75 21.34 10.36 15.29
CA SER A 75 20.26 10.11 16.27
C SER A 75 20.37 8.71 16.90
N GLY A 76 21.57 8.39 17.43
CA GLY A 76 21.83 7.15 18.16
C GLY A 76 21.89 5.86 17.30
N SER A 77 21.83 5.96 15.97
CA SER A 77 22.00 4.81 15.08
C SER A 77 23.05 5.05 14.00
N THR A 78 23.79 3.98 13.66
CA THR A 78 24.79 4.03 12.58
C THR A 78 24.08 3.94 11.22
N VAL A 79 24.27 4.99 10.42
CA VAL A 79 23.74 5.08 9.04
C VAL A 79 24.88 4.77 8.07
N SER A 80 24.71 3.74 7.24
CA SER A 80 25.63 3.35 6.18
C SER A 80 24.98 3.39 4.78
N ARG A 81 23.67 3.61 4.70
CA ARG A 81 22.92 3.71 3.44
C ARG A 81 21.87 4.80 3.52
N ALA A 82 21.62 5.48 2.40
CA ALA A 82 20.58 6.48 2.27
C ALA A 82 19.90 6.38 0.90
N THR A 83 18.59 6.67 0.86
CA THR A 83 17.89 6.71 -0.42
C THR A 83 18.33 7.91 -1.25
N LEU A 84 18.47 7.70 -2.56
CA LEU A 84 18.67 8.76 -3.54
C LEU A 84 17.37 9.05 -4.33
N HIS A 85 16.30 8.35 -3.99
CA HIS A 85 14.97 8.45 -4.59
C HIS A 85 14.94 8.12 -6.09
N ASN A 86 15.51 8.97 -6.95
CA ASN A 86 15.49 8.83 -8.41
C ASN A 86 16.62 9.65 -9.05
N GLN A 87 16.72 9.55 -10.38
CA GLN A 87 17.73 10.27 -11.17
C GLN A 87 17.61 11.80 -11.06
N ASP A 88 16.40 12.33 -10.98
CA ASP A 88 16.19 13.79 -10.92
C ASP A 88 16.73 14.39 -9.61
N GLU A 89 16.52 13.71 -8.48
CA GLU A 89 17.07 14.13 -7.19
C GLU A 89 18.60 14.06 -7.18
N ILE A 90 19.19 13.06 -7.83
CA ILE A 90 20.64 12.95 -8.01
C ILE A 90 21.16 14.13 -8.82
N SER A 91 20.53 14.42 -9.95
CA SER A 91 20.93 15.52 -10.86
C SER A 91 20.75 16.88 -10.18
N LYS A 92 19.62 17.10 -9.51
CA LYS A 92 19.29 18.34 -8.80
C LYS A 92 20.27 18.65 -7.66
N LYS A 93 20.67 17.64 -6.93
CA LYS A 93 21.61 17.78 -5.79
C LYS A 93 23.09 17.68 -6.22
N GLY A 94 23.37 17.38 -7.49
CA GLY A 94 24.72 17.24 -8.02
C GLY A 94 25.48 16.08 -7.41
N ILE A 95 24.84 14.95 -7.11
CA ILE A 95 25.41 13.80 -6.37
C ILE A 95 26.33 13.00 -7.29
N TYR A 96 27.56 12.73 -6.84
CA TYR A 96 28.54 11.87 -7.51
C TYR A 96 29.29 10.99 -6.49
N ILE A 97 29.80 9.85 -6.92
CA ILE A 97 30.58 8.92 -6.08
C ILE A 97 31.87 9.59 -5.63
N GLY A 98 32.18 9.50 -4.35
CA GLY A 98 33.31 10.15 -3.70
C GLY A 98 32.98 11.54 -3.12
N ALA A 99 31.75 12.04 -3.30
CA ALA A 99 31.32 13.33 -2.75
C ALA A 99 31.22 13.28 -1.21
N LYS A 100 31.57 14.38 -0.55
CA LYS A 100 31.14 14.65 0.82
C LYS A 100 29.71 15.10 0.80
N VAL A 101 28.87 14.46 1.61
CA VAL A 101 27.43 14.67 1.65
C VAL A 101 26.94 14.95 3.07
N LEU A 102 25.93 15.80 3.16
CA LEU A 102 25.18 16.01 4.39
C LEU A 102 23.99 15.06 4.40
N VAL A 103 23.90 14.23 5.44
CA VAL A 103 22.86 13.19 5.58
C VAL A 103 22.00 13.51 6.79
N GLU A 104 20.71 13.31 6.66
CA GLU A 104 19.74 13.39 7.77
C GLU A 104 18.84 12.17 7.77
N LYS A 105 18.14 11.94 8.88
CA LYS A 105 17.07 10.94 8.95
C LYS A 105 15.72 11.65 8.87
N ALA A 106 15.09 11.59 7.71
CA ALA A 106 13.75 12.15 7.51
C ALA A 106 12.74 11.47 8.45
N GLY A 107 12.11 12.29 9.32
CA GLY A 107 11.22 11.78 10.38
C GLY A 107 11.93 10.84 11.37
N GLU A 108 13.25 10.99 11.54
CA GLU A 108 14.14 10.17 12.38
C GLU A 108 14.20 8.67 11.99
N ILE A 109 13.69 8.30 10.83
CA ILE A 109 13.62 6.92 10.38
C ILE A 109 14.42 6.69 9.09
N ILE A 110 14.13 7.44 8.02
CA ILE A 110 14.66 7.18 6.68
C ILE A 110 15.86 8.09 6.40
N PRO A 111 17.08 7.52 6.24
CA PRO A 111 18.25 8.31 5.87
C PRO A 111 18.13 8.86 4.44
N ALA A 112 18.40 10.14 4.25
CA ALA A 112 18.39 10.81 2.97
C ALA A 112 19.58 11.79 2.85
N ILE A 113 20.11 11.95 1.65
CA ILE A 113 21.12 12.98 1.37
C ILE A 113 20.41 14.33 1.20
N VAL A 114 20.81 15.31 2.01
CA VAL A 114 20.32 16.68 1.95
C VAL A 114 20.96 17.43 0.78
N LYS A 115 22.31 17.45 0.77
CA LYS A 115 23.12 18.15 -0.24
C LYS A 115 24.53 17.55 -0.32
N VAL A 116 25.23 17.87 -1.41
CA VAL A 116 26.68 17.70 -1.53
C VAL A 116 27.37 18.88 -0.82
N ILE A 117 28.42 18.60 -0.07
CA ILE A 117 29.27 19.59 0.59
C ILE A 117 30.47 19.83 -0.32
N ASP A 118 30.80 21.10 -0.56
CA ASP A 118 31.93 21.49 -1.43
C ASP A 118 31.92 20.76 -2.79
N PRO A 119 30.88 20.98 -3.64
CA PRO A 119 30.74 20.29 -4.90
C PRO A 119 31.93 20.60 -5.84
N ASP A 120 32.51 19.55 -6.42
CA ASP A 120 33.56 19.65 -7.42
C ASP A 120 32.95 19.94 -8.81
N PRO A 121 33.19 21.14 -9.41
CA PRO A 121 32.62 21.49 -10.71
C PRO A 121 33.11 20.60 -11.87
N SER A 122 34.20 19.87 -11.69
CA SER A 122 34.72 18.94 -12.71
C SER A 122 33.99 17.62 -12.75
N LYS A 123 33.25 17.27 -11.68
CA LYS A 123 32.49 16.03 -11.55
C LYS A 123 31.07 16.19 -12.11
N LYS A 124 30.67 15.22 -12.91
CA LYS A 124 29.27 15.14 -13.37
C LYS A 124 28.44 14.39 -12.34
N PRO A 125 27.16 14.76 -12.17
CA PRO A 125 26.24 13.98 -11.37
C PRO A 125 26.20 12.52 -11.85
N PHE A 126 26.01 11.59 -10.92
CA PHE A 126 25.85 10.18 -11.23
C PHE A 126 24.68 9.97 -12.20
N SER A 127 24.89 9.14 -13.23
CA SER A 127 23.86 8.73 -14.18
C SER A 127 23.51 7.27 -13.92
N LEU A 128 22.29 7.00 -13.49
CA LEU A 128 21.80 5.65 -13.27
C LEU A 128 21.82 4.84 -14.57
N TYR A 129 21.37 5.45 -15.68
CA TYR A 129 21.29 4.76 -16.96
C TYR A 129 22.67 4.33 -17.46
N ASP A 130 23.67 5.22 -17.37
CA ASP A 130 25.03 4.92 -17.81
C ASP A 130 25.70 3.90 -16.90
N PHE A 131 25.46 4.00 -15.58
CA PHE A 131 26.02 3.07 -14.59
C PHE A 131 25.57 1.64 -14.82
N VAL A 132 24.31 1.41 -15.15
CA VAL A 132 23.77 0.08 -15.46
C VAL A 132 23.86 -0.27 -16.95
N ALA A 133 24.54 0.56 -17.76
CA ALA A 133 24.67 0.40 -19.22
C ALA A 133 23.32 0.16 -19.94
N GLY A 134 22.26 0.85 -19.50
CA GLY A 134 20.91 0.71 -20.04
C GLY A 134 20.23 -0.64 -19.77
N LYS A 135 20.75 -1.46 -18.85
CA LYS A 135 20.27 -2.81 -18.56
C LYS A 135 19.91 -2.99 -17.08
N CYS A 136 18.92 -3.83 -16.81
CA CYS A 136 18.58 -4.21 -15.45
C CYS A 136 19.75 -4.94 -14.77
N PRO A 137 20.17 -4.55 -13.56
CA PRO A 137 21.29 -5.20 -12.86
C PRO A 137 21.01 -6.66 -12.48
N SER A 138 19.74 -7.06 -12.41
CA SER A 138 19.36 -8.43 -12.03
C SER A 138 19.18 -9.38 -13.21
N CYS A 139 18.49 -8.95 -14.26
CA CYS A 139 18.13 -9.85 -15.38
C CYS A 139 18.74 -9.44 -16.74
N HIS A 140 19.50 -8.35 -16.78
CA HIS A 140 20.16 -7.79 -17.96
C HIS A 140 19.23 -7.38 -19.12
N ALA A 141 17.90 -7.42 -18.93
CA ALA A 141 16.95 -6.90 -19.91
C ALA A 141 17.08 -5.36 -20.02
N PRO A 142 16.77 -4.77 -21.20
CA PRO A 142 16.76 -3.32 -21.36
C PRO A 142 15.87 -2.65 -20.32
N ILE A 143 16.31 -1.49 -19.83
CA ILE A 143 15.48 -0.62 -18.99
C ILE A 143 14.87 0.50 -19.83
N THR A 144 13.67 0.92 -19.44
CA THR A 144 12.93 1.98 -20.14
C THR A 144 12.50 3.08 -19.16
N GLN A 145 12.31 4.26 -19.68
CA GLN A 145 11.66 5.36 -18.97
C GLN A 145 10.40 5.71 -19.74
N GLU A 146 9.27 5.71 -19.05
CA GLU A 146 7.99 6.06 -19.67
C GLU A 146 7.86 7.58 -19.77
N GLU A 147 7.21 8.06 -20.83
CA GLU A 147 6.92 9.47 -21.03
C GLU A 147 6.13 10.04 -19.84
N GLY A 148 6.58 11.17 -19.31
CA GLY A 148 5.99 11.80 -18.12
C GLY A 148 6.40 11.18 -16.78
N PHE A 149 7.24 10.14 -16.75
CA PHE A 149 7.76 9.53 -15.52
C PHE A 149 9.28 9.66 -15.41
N VAL A 150 9.75 9.88 -14.19
CA VAL A 150 11.17 10.05 -13.86
C VAL A 150 11.89 8.71 -13.68
N ALA A 151 11.15 7.66 -13.32
CA ALA A 151 11.73 6.40 -12.93
C ALA A 151 12.13 5.52 -14.11
N TRP A 152 13.39 5.04 -14.11
CA TRP A 152 13.83 3.95 -14.96
C TRP A 152 13.24 2.62 -14.49
N ARG A 153 12.87 1.74 -15.43
CA ARG A 153 12.20 0.48 -15.12
C ARG A 153 12.75 -0.69 -15.92
N CYS A 154 12.86 -1.83 -15.24
CA CYS A 154 12.95 -3.13 -15.89
C CYS A 154 11.55 -3.60 -16.27
N THR A 155 11.31 -3.83 -17.55
CA THR A 155 10.02 -4.31 -18.08
C THR A 155 9.93 -5.83 -18.17
N ASN A 156 10.98 -6.55 -17.81
CA ASN A 156 10.98 -8.01 -17.81
C ASN A 156 10.20 -8.53 -16.60
N PHE A 157 9.04 -9.10 -16.83
CA PHE A 157 8.19 -9.69 -15.77
C PHE A 157 8.79 -10.94 -15.11
N GLU A 158 9.78 -11.57 -15.75
CA GLU A 158 10.51 -12.72 -15.21
C GLU A 158 11.82 -12.31 -14.51
N CYS A 159 11.97 -11.03 -14.17
CA CYS A 159 13.15 -10.54 -13.48
C CYS A 159 13.23 -11.11 -12.04
N PRO A 160 14.34 -11.79 -11.67
CA PRO A 160 14.48 -12.40 -10.35
C PRO A 160 14.31 -11.41 -9.20
N ALA A 161 14.84 -10.18 -9.34
CA ALA A 161 14.67 -9.14 -8.31
C ALA A 161 13.20 -8.71 -8.16
N GLN A 162 12.43 -8.68 -9.24
CA GLN A 162 10.99 -8.43 -9.17
C GLN A 162 10.25 -9.60 -8.53
N ALA A 163 10.65 -10.85 -8.81
CA ALA A 163 10.07 -12.02 -8.20
C ALA A 163 10.21 -12.01 -6.67
N VAL A 164 11.41 -11.71 -6.15
CA VAL A 164 11.66 -11.61 -4.70
C VAL A 164 10.75 -10.57 -4.07
N THR A 165 10.72 -9.36 -4.63
CA THR A 165 9.91 -8.27 -4.08
C THR A 165 8.41 -8.50 -4.24
N ALA A 166 7.97 -9.16 -5.33
CA ALA A 166 6.57 -9.54 -5.52
C ALA A 166 6.12 -10.62 -4.51
N ILE A 167 6.95 -11.64 -4.27
CA ILE A 167 6.68 -12.69 -3.27
C ILE A 167 6.63 -12.08 -1.86
N SER A 168 7.58 -11.23 -1.51
CA SER A 168 7.60 -10.56 -0.21
C SER A 168 6.39 -9.66 0.00
N HIS A 169 5.97 -8.90 -1.03
CA HIS A 169 4.76 -8.09 -0.98
C HIS A 169 3.51 -8.95 -0.82
N PHE A 170 3.36 -10.00 -1.64
CA PHE A 170 2.23 -10.93 -1.58
C PHE A 170 2.04 -11.51 -0.17
N SER A 171 3.14 -11.77 0.51
CA SER A 171 3.16 -12.37 1.85
C SER A 171 3.00 -11.36 2.99
N ALA A 172 3.03 -10.06 2.69
CA ALA A 172 2.99 -9.00 3.68
C ALA A 172 1.68 -9.01 4.49
N ARG A 173 1.73 -8.45 5.71
CA ARG A 173 0.60 -8.38 6.64
C ARG A 173 -0.66 -7.74 6.06
N LYS A 174 -0.51 -6.75 5.17
CA LYS A 174 -1.65 -6.08 4.52
C LYS A 174 -2.28 -6.90 3.40
N ASP A 175 -1.54 -7.86 2.86
CA ASP A 175 -1.93 -8.71 1.73
C ASP A 175 -2.49 -10.06 2.21
N HIS A 176 -1.68 -11.09 2.13
CA HIS A 176 -2.09 -12.45 2.54
C HIS A 176 -1.64 -12.84 3.95
N ASP A 177 -0.81 -11.99 4.60
CA ASP A 177 -0.32 -12.19 5.98
C ASP A 177 0.27 -13.59 6.19
N ILE A 178 1.26 -13.92 5.37
CA ILE A 178 1.97 -15.21 5.45
C ILE A 178 3.17 -15.03 6.37
N GLU A 179 2.94 -15.21 7.67
CA GLU A 179 3.97 -15.04 8.68
C GLU A 179 5.16 -15.97 8.44
N GLY A 180 6.36 -15.41 8.50
CA GLY A 180 7.61 -16.15 8.27
C GLY A 180 8.11 -16.14 6.83
N LEU A 181 7.31 -15.69 5.85
CA LEU A 181 7.69 -15.53 4.46
C LEU A 181 8.06 -14.07 4.17
N GLY A 182 9.18 -13.61 4.75
CA GLY A 182 9.75 -12.30 4.47
C GLY A 182 10.76 -12.33 3.32
N GLU A 183 11.45 -11.19 3.11
CA GLU A 183 12.41 -10.99 2.00
C GLU A 183 13.49 -12.07 1.94
N THR A 184 14.10 -12.45 3.07
CA THR A 184 15.14 -13.49 3.13
C THR A 184 14.65 -14.85 2.61
N VAL A 185 13.40 -15.22 2.95
CA VAL A 185 12.82 -16.50 2.49
C VAL A 185 12.47 -16.39 1.01
N ALA A 186 11.91 -15.25 0.58
CA ALA A 186 11.61 -15.00 -0.83
C ALA A 186 12.88 -15.04 -1.70
N GLU A 187 13.97 -14.42 -1.24
CA GLU A 187 15.28 -14.49 -1.90
C GLU A 187 15.79 -15.93 -2.04
N ALA A 188 15.70 -16.71 -0.96
CA ALA A 188 16.14 -18.11 -0.99
C ALA A 188 15.28 -18.94 -1.94
N LEU A 189 13.95 -18.76 -1.96
CA LEU A 189 13.05 -19.45 -2.88
C LEU A 189 13.38 -19.14 -4.35
N VAL A 190 13.63 -17.88 -4.67
CA VAL A 190 13.98 -17.46 -6.03
C VAL A 190 15.39 -17.95 -6.41
N ARG A 191 16.36 -17.79 -5.51
CA ARG A 191 17.75 -18.22 -5.72
C ARG A 191 17.87 -19.71 -5.99
N HIS A 192 17.10 -20.54 -5.28
CA HIS A 192 17.09 -21.99 -5.46
C HIS A 192 16.09 -22.47 -6.55
N GLY A 193 15.42 -21.54 -7.24
CA GLY A 193 14.53 -21.86 -8.36
C GLY A 193 13.19 -22.46 -7.94
N HIS A 194 12.81 -22.39 -6.67
CA HIS A 194 11.55 -22.92 -6.15
C HIS A 194 10.34 -22.03 -6.44
N ALA A 195 10.54 -20.73 -6.66
CA ALA A 195 9.49 -19.79 -7.03
C ALA A 195 10.02 -18.70 -7.96
N LYS A 196 9.24 -18.34 -8.98
CA LYS A 196 9.47 -17.22 -9.90
C LYS A 196 8.36 -16.17 -9.81
N SER A 197 7.27 -16.52 -9.16
CA SER A 197 6.09 -15.67 -8.96
C SER A 197 5.41 -16.01 -7.63
N PRO A 198 4.55 -15.12 -7.10
CA PRO A 198 3.76 -15.42 -5.90
C PRO A 198 2.88 -16.67 -6.02
N LEU A 199 2.37 -16.98 -7.21
CA LEU A 199 1.50 -18.16 -7.42
C LEU A 199 2.27 -19.48 -7.33
N ASP A 200 3.58 -19.47 -7.50
CA ASP A 200 4.40 -20.69 -7.35
C ASP A 200 4.48 -21.15 -5.90
N LEU A 201 4.23 -20.24 -4.94
CA LEU A 201 4.17 -20.56 -3.52
C LEU A 201 3.15 -21.66 -3.22
N PHE A 202 2.03 -21.71 -3.96
CA PHE A 202 0.96 -22.68 -3.79
C PHE A 202 1.30 -24.09 -4.33
N SER A 203 2.47 -24.24 -4.96
CA SER A 203 3.01 -25.53 -5.40
C SER A 203 4.14 -26.04 -4.50
N LEU A 204 4.53 -25.27 -3.48
CA LEU A 204 5.56 -25.66 -2.54
C LEU A 204 5.06 -26.76 -1.61
N THR A 205 5.94 -27.70 -1.30
CA THR A 205 5.69 -28.71 -0.27
C THR A 205 6.35 -28.33 1.04
N GLU A 206 5.85 -28.86 2.13
CA GLU A 206 6.45 -28.67 3.45
C GLU A 206 7.91 -29.14 3.47
N GLU A 207 8.23 -30.25 2.82
CA GLU A 207 9.58 -30.78 2.68
C GLU A 207 10.52 -29.82 1.97
N THR A 208 10.08 -29.24 0.83
CA THR A 208 10.86 -28.25 0.07
C THR A 208 11.18 -27.04 0.94
N LEU A 209 10.19 -26.51 1.65
CA LEU A 209 10.39 -25.37 2.55
C LEU A 209 11.28 -25.71 3.74
N ALA A 210 11.09 -26.88 4.39
CA ALA A 210 11.89 -27.28 5.54
C ALA A 210 13.40 -27.40 5.19
N ASN A 211 13.70 -27.85 3.99
CA ASN A 211 15.07 -28.02 3.49
C ASN A 211 15.63 -26.75 2.84
N LEU A 212 14.84 -25.67 2.71
CA LEU A 212 15.30 -24.44 2.10
C LEU A 212 16.50 -23.83 2.85
N ASN A 213 17.60 -23.61 2.10
CA ASN A 213 18.78 -22.98 2.66
C ASN A 213 18.69 -21.46 2.61
N LEU A 214 18.56 -20.84 3.77
CA LEU A 214 18.56 -19.37 3.95
C LEU A 214 19.96 -18.76 4.06
N GLY A 215 20.98 -19.60 4.24
CA GLY A 215 22.38 -19.18 4.35
C GLY A 215 23.11 -19.21 3.01
N THR A 216 24.42 -19.15 3.09
CA THR A 216 25.32 -19.38 1.94
C THR A 216 25.63 -20.87 1.79
N GLU A 217 26.36 -21.25 0.74
CA GLU A 217 26.85 -22.63 0.60
C GLU A 217 27.88 -22.99 1.68
N GLU A 218 28.68 -22.00 2.11
CA GLU A 218 29.72 -22.15 3.13
C GLU A 218 29.15 -22.20 4.55
N ALA A 219 28.01 -21.51 4.79
CA ALA A 219 27.32 -21.45 6.07
C ALA A 219 25.83 -21.71 5.87
N PRO A 220 25.40 -22.96 5.62
CA PRO A 220 24.01 -23.29 5.35
C PRO A 220 23.15 -23.14 6.59
N ARG A 221 21.96 -22.57 6.42
CA ARG A 221 20.97 -22.40 7.46
C ARG A 221 19.60 -22.88 6.96
N ARG A 222 19.16 -24.04 7.42
CA ARG A 222 17.85 -24.60 7.05
C ARG A 222 16.70 -23.79 7.65
N PHE A 223 15.62 -23.67 6.91
CA PHE A 223 14.40 -22.98 7.34
C PHE A 223 13.67 -23.76 8.44
N GLY A 224 13.58 -25.08 8.32
CA GLY A 224 13.10 -26.01 9.33
C GLY A 224 11.60 -26.32 9.25
N GLU A 225 11.22 -27.50 9.80
CA GLU A 225 9.86 -28.08 9.70
C GLU A 225 8.78 -27.20 10.33
N LYS A 226 9.03 -26.66 11.53
CA LYS A 226 8.05 -25.85 12.26
C LYS A 226 7.64 -24.59 11.48
N ASN A 227 8.59 -23.96 10.79
CA ASN A 227 8.34 -22.75 9.99
C ASN A 227 7.66 -23.10 8.67
N SER A 228 8.06 -24.21 8.05
CA SER A 228 7.46 -24.69 6.80
C SER A 228 5.99 -25.04 6.99
N ALA A 229 5.63 -25.78 8.05
CA ALA A 229 4.24 -26.10 8.35
C ALA A 229 3.36 -24.85 8.53
N LYS A 230 3.89 -23.80 9.20
CA LYS A 230 3.18 -22.53 9.37
C LYS A 230 2.92 -21.85 8.02
N ILE A 231 3.92 -21.79 7.14
CA ILE A 231 3.78 -21.17 5.82
C ILE A 231 2.76 -21.95 4.97
N ILE A 232 2.82 -23.27 4.93
CA ILE A 232 1.86 -24.09 4.17
C ILE A 232 0.44 -23.85 4.67
N ALA A 233 0.22 -23.85 5.99
CA ALA A 233 -1.10 -23.56 6.56
C ALA A 233 -1.60 -22.15 6.20
N ALA A 234 -0.73 -21.15 6.23
CA ALA A 234 -1.09 -19.78 5.84
C ALA A 234 -1.39 -19.65 4.33
N LEU A 235 -0.66 -20.36 3.48
CA LEU A 235 -0.92 -20.42 2.04
C LEU A 235 -2.28 -21.08 1.74
N GLU A 236 -2.62 -22.18 2.42
CA GLU A 236 -3.95 -22.79 2.26
C GLU A 236 -5.07 -21.83 2.72
N ALA A 237 -4.89 -21.13 3.83
CA ALA A 237 -5.83 -20.09 4.26
C ALA A 237 -5.93 -18.92 3.28
N ALA A 238 -4.83 -18.58 2.59
CA ALA A 238 -4.81 -17.51 1.59
C ALA A 238 -5.68 -17.82 0.36
N ARG A 239 -5.90 -19.09 0.01
CA ARG A 239 -6.74 -19.49 -1.13
C ARG A 239 -8.16 -18.93 -1.07
N THR A 240 -8.70 -18.77 0.13
CA THR A 240 -10.07 -18.30 0.36
C THR A 240 -10.16 -16.79 0.62
N LYS A 241 -9.06 -16.07 0.53
CA LYS A 241 -9.06 -14.62 0.70
C LYS A 241 -9.90 -13.94 -0.40
N PRO A 242 -10.59 -12.83 -0.09
CA PRO A 242 -11.48 -12.17 -1.04
C PRO A 242 -10.71 -11.49 -2.18
N LEU A 243 -11.42 -11.24 -3.29
CA LEU A 243 -10.87 -10.69 -4.54
C LEU A 243 -10.02 -9.42 -4.35
N ASN A 244 -10.44 -8.49 -3.49
CA ASN A 244 -9.68 -7.27 -3.24
C ASN A 244 -8.27 -7.55 -2.67
N LYS A 245 -8.12 -8.57 -1.83
CA LYS A 245 -6.82 -8.97 -1.28
C LYS A 245 -5.91 -9.55 -2.38
N TRP A 246 -6.44 -10.40 -3.22
CA TRP A 246 -5.72 -10.95 -4.36
C TRP A 246 -5.28 -9.87 -5.36
N LEU A 247 -6.20 -8.97 -5.71
CA LEU A 247 -5.89 -7.85 -6.62
C LEU A 247 -4.74 -6.98 -6.09
N TYR A 248 -4.77 -6.64 -4.81
CA TYR A 248 -3.71 -5.85 -4.20
C TYR A 248 -2.39 -6.62 -4.11
N ALA A 249 -2.45 -7.90 -3.69
CA ALA A 249 -1.28 -8.77 -3.54
C ALA A 249 -0.58 -9.10 -4.87
N MET A 250 -1.29 -9.09 -6.00
CA MET A 250 -0.69 -9.25 -7.34
C MET A 250 0.29 -8.12 -7.69
N GLY A 251 0.24 -7.00 -6.98
CA GLY A 251 1.19 -5.91 -7.16
C GLY A 251 1.11 -5.23 -8.53
N ILE A 252 -0.06 -5.29 -9.19
CA ILE A 252 -0.29 -4.62 -10.46
C ILE A 252 -0.08 -3.12 -10.29
N ARG A 253 0.60 -2.52 -11.26
CA ARG A 253 0.91 -1.09 -11.23
C ARG A 253 -0.37 -0.25 -11.11
N GLN A 254 -0.29 0.89 -10.43
CA GLN A 254 -1.41 1.80 -10.13
C GLN A 254 -2.53 1.18 -9.26
N LEU A 255 -2.47 -0.10 -8.97
CA LEU A 255 -3.47 -0.81 -8.18
C LEU A 255 -3.09 -0.82 -6.71
N GLY A 256 -3.48 0.22 -5.99
CA GLY A 256 -3.36 0.32 -4.53
C GLY A 256 -4.48 -0.42 -3.79
N GLU A 257 -4.40 -0.46 -2.47
CA GLU A 257 -5.37 -1.15 -1.59
C GLU A 257 -6.80 -0.61 -1.80
N SER A 258 -6.97 0.74 -1.84
CA SER A 258 -8.28 1.36 -2.08
C SER A 258 -8.83 1.01 -3.46
N ALA A 259 -8.00 1.10 -4.50
CA ALA A 259 -8.44 0.76 -5.86
C ALA A 259 -8.82 -0.73 -5.98
N ALA A 260 -8.08 -1.63 -5.35
CA ALA A 260 -8.39 -3.05 -5.31
C ALA A 260 -9.75 -3.33 -4.62
N LYS A 261 -10.04 -2.60 -3.53
CA LYS A 261 -11.33 -2.67 -2.84
C LYS A 261 -12.48 -2.22 -3.74
N GLU A 262 -12.33 -1.11 -4.45
CA GLU A 262 -13.35 -0.59 -5.35
C GLU A 262 -13.52 -1.47 -6.60
N LEU A 263 -12.44 -2.02 -7.15
CA LEU A 263 -12.52 -2.98 -8.25
C LEU A 263 -13.27 -4.26 -7.85
N SER A 264 -13.10 -4.73 -6.63
CA SER A 264 -13.84 -5.90 -6.15
C SER A 264 -15.33 -5.59 -5.90
N ARG A 265 -15.73 -4.32 -5.76
CA ARG A 265 -17.15 -3.90 -5.79
C ARG A 265 -17.74 -3.96 -7.18
N LEU A 266 -16.94 -3.73 -8.21
CA LEU A 266 -17.37 -3.73 -9.61
C LEU A 266 -17.39 -5.12 -10.23
N HIS A 267 -16.66 -6.09 -9.68
CA HIS A 267 -16.47 -7.42 -10.25
C HIS A 267 -16.67 -8.51 -9.22
N GLN A 268 -17.44 -9.54 -9.57
CA GLN A 268 -17.68 -10.65 -8.67
C GLN A 268 -16.46 -11.59 -8.57
N ASN A 269 -15.80 -11.85 -9.70
CA ASN A 269 -14.69 -12.77 -9.81
C ASN A 269 -13.48 -12.14 -10.50
N LEU A 270 -12.30 -12.71 -10.29
CA LEU A 270 -11.09 -12.29 -10.98
C LEU A 270 -11.22 -12.36 -12.51
N THR A 271 -11.92 -13.38 -13.03
CA THR A 271 -12.11 -13.62 -14.46
C THR A 271 -13.03 -12.61 -15.15
N ASP A 272 -13.77 -11.80 -14.39
CA ASP A 272 -14.66 -10.76 -14.93
C ASP A 272 -13.85 -9.50 -15.31
N ILE A 273 -12.72 -9.27 -14.66
CA ILE A 273 -11.92 -8.05 -14.79
C ILE A 273 -11.38 -7.83 -16.22
N PRO A 274 -10.77 -8.83 -16.88
CA PRO A 274 -10.27 -8.67 -18.25
C PRO A 274 -11.36 -8.33 -19.30
N LYS A 275 -12.62 -8.63 -18.98
CA LYS A 275 -13.79 -8.44 -19.85
C LYS A 275 -14.66 -7.26 -19.40
N SER A 276 -14.18 -6.46 -18.49
CA SER A 276 -14.97 -5.40 -17.86
C SER A 276 -15.31 -4.27 -18.84
N GLU A 277 -16.61 -4.10 -19.09
CA GLU A 277 -17.12 -2.98 -19.88
C GLU A 277 -16.86 -1.65 -19.17
N ILE A 278 -17.01 -1.60 -17.84
CA ILE A 278 -16.75 -0.39 -17.03
C ILE A 278 -15.30 0.05 -17.15
N LEU A 279 -14.35 -0.88 -17.03
CA LEU A 279 -12.93 -0.54 -17.18
C LEU A 279 -12.61 -0.08 -18.62
N THR A 280 -13.21 -0.70 -19.62
CA THR A 280 -13.06 -0.30 -21.02
C THR A 280 -13.64 1.11 -21.26
N GLU A 281 -14.77 1.43 -20.66
CA GLU A 281 -15.37 2.76 -20.72
C GLU A 281 -14.48 3.81 -20.03
N LEU A 282 -13.87 3.48 -18.87
CA LEU A 282 -12.93 4.35 -18.17
C LEU A 282 -11.66 4.64 -18.99
N VAL A 283 -11.14 3.66 -19.72
CA VAL A 283 -9.98 3.84 -20.62
C VAL A 283 -10.34 4.78 -21.77
N ASN A 284 -11.53 4.65 -22.33
CA ASN A 284 -12.00 5.47 -23.46
C ASN A 284 -12.45 6.88 -23.04
N ASP A 285 -12.57 7.15 -21.75
CA ASP A 285 -12.94 8.47 -21.25
C ASP A 285 -11.79 9.47 -21.41
N ILE A 286 -11.89 10.33 -22.40
CA ILE A 286 -10.89 11.36 -22.75
C ILE A 286 -11.01 12.66 -21.94
N ARG A 287 -11.91 12.74 -20.98
CA ARG A 287 -12.11 13.95 -20.17
C ARG A 287 -10.91 14.21 -19.28
N ASN A 288 -10.29 15.37 -19.43
CA ASN A 288 -9.10 15.79 -18.67
C ASN A 288 -9.41 16.28 -17.23
N ASP A 289 -10.64 16.16 -16.76
CA ASP A 289 -11.03 16.72 -15.48
C ASP A 289 -11.12 15.60 -14.41
N ALA A 290 -9.98 15.30 -13.81
CA ALA A 290 -9.86 14.34 -12.70
C ALA A 290 -10.74 14.70 -11.47
N LYS A 291 -11.33 15.91 -11.42
CA LYS A 291 -12.23 16.36 -10.34
C LYS A 291 -13.70 16.07 -10.65
N LYS A 292 -14.07 15.77 -11.89
CA LYS A 292 -15.44 15.42 -12.25
C LYS A 292 -15.66 13.93 -12.06
N LYS A 293 -16.77 13.60 -11.41
CA LYS A 293 -17.22 12.22 -11.24
C LYS A 293 -17.38 11.55 -12.59
N ASN A 294 -16.85 10.34 -12.76
CA ASN A 294 -17.08 9.56 -13.97
C ASN A 294 -18.50 8.99 -13.93
N PRO A 295 -19.35 9.21 -14.97
CA PRO A 295 -20.71 8.69 -15.02
C PRO A 295 -20.79 7.18 -14.90
N ALA A 296 -19.82 6.43 -15.42
CA ALA A 296 -19.77 4.97 -15.30
C ALA A 296 -19.59 4.51 -13.84
N LEU A 297 -18.95 5.33 -12.99
CA LEU A 297 -18.69 5.03 -11.58
C LEU A 297 -19.69 5.69 -10.63
N GLU A 298 -20.45 6.68 -11.12
CA GLU A 298 -21.43 7.41 -10.30
C GLU A 298 -22.49 6.48 -9.68
N PRO A 299 -23.05 5.50 -10.41
CA PRO A 299 -24.02 4.56 -9.85
C PRO A 299 -23.49 3.74 -8.67
N TYR A 300 -22.17 3.51 -8.64
CA TYR A 300 -21.50 2.76 -7.59
C TYR A 300 -20.97 3.64 -6.45
N ALA A 301 -21.20 4.96 -6.50
CA ALA A 301 -20.65 5.94 -5.55
C ALA A 301 -19.11 5.90 -5.41
N ILE A 302 -18.40 5.47 -6.45
CA ILE A 302 -16.92 5.45 -6.49
C ILE A 302 -16.44 6.82 -6.96
N THR A 303 -15.59 7.50 -6.17
CA THR A 303 -15.31 8.92 -6.39
C THR A 303 -13.85 9.26 -6.70
N GLY A 304 -12.88 8.35 -6.56
CA GLY A 304 -11.50 8.77 -6.77
C GLY A 304 -10.44 7.68 -6.84
N ASP A 305 -10.73 6.48 -6.36
CA ASP A 305 -9.71 5.43 -6.25
C ASP A 305 -9.54 4.62 -7.54
N VAL A 306 -10.54 4.62 -8.41
CA VAL A 306 -10.51 3.97 -9.72
C VAL A 306 -10.75 5.01 -10.81
N GLY A 307 -9.74 5.23 -11.63
CA GLY A 307 -9.80 6.13 -12.76
C GLY A 307 -9.15 5.50 -13.99
N ARG A 308 -8.99 6.29 -15.06
CA ARG A 308 -8.39 5.86 -16.32
C ARG A 308 -7.05 5.16 -16.13
N ALA A 309 -6.12 5.73 -15.35
CA ALA A 309 -4.79 5.14 -15.15
C ALA A 309 -4.81 3.76 -14.48
N VAL A 310 -5.75 3.53 -13.55
CA VAL A 310 -5.95 2.21 -12.92
C VAL A 310 -6.56 1.24 -13.93
N ALA A 311 -7.58 1.68 -14.68
CA ALA A 311 -8.24 0.86 -15.70
C ALA A 311 -7.28 0.44 -16.81
N GLU A 312 -6.50 1.38 -17.36
CA GLU A 312 -5.46 1.11 -18.35
C GLU A 312 -4.43 0.10 -17.84
N SER A 313 -3.95 0.30 -16.61
CA SER A 313 -2.91 -0.55 -16.03
C SER A 313 -3.39 -1.98 -15.79
N ILE A 314 -4.59 -2.17 -15.27
CA ILE A 314 -5.10 -3.50 -14.97
C ILE A 314 -5.52 -4.25 -16.23
N LEU A 315 -6.15 -3.59 -17.20
CA LEU A 315 -6.49 -4.21 -18.49
C LEU A 315 -5.23 -4.55 -19.28
N ALA A 316 -4.25 -3.65 -19.34
CA ALA A 316 -2.97 -3.92 -19.98
C ALA A 316 -2.24 -5.11 -19.35
N PHE A 317 -2.27 -5.23 -18.02
CA PHE A 317 -1.71 -6.40 -17.34
C PHE A 317 -2.40 -7.68 -17.79
N PHE A 318 -3.71 -7.79 -17.66
CA PHE A 318 -4.42 -9.02 -17.99
C PHE A 318 -4.41 -9.37 -19.48
N LEU A 319 -4.26 -8.38 -20.38
CA LEU A 319 -4.11 -8.61 -21.82
C LEU A 319 -2.68 -9.01 -22.21
N SER A 320 -1.70 -8.77 -21.36
CA SER A 320 -0.31 -9.16 -21.60
C SER A 320 -0.13 -10.68 -21.49
N GLU A 321 0.94 -11.22 -22.11
CA GLU A 321 1.30 -12.63 -21.96
C GLU A 321 1.47 -13.03 -20.47
N ALA A 322 2.08 -12.15 -19.66
CA ALA A 322 2.26 -12.40 -18.23
C ALA A 322 0.92 -12.51 -17.51
N GLY A 323 -0.02 -11.63 -17.81
CA GLY A 323 -1.37 -11.65 -17.24
C GLY A 323 -2.16 -12.91 -17.67
N GLN A 324 -2.05 -13.29 -18.92
CA GLN A 324 -2.68 -14.53 -19.43
C GLN A 324 -2.10 -15.78 -18.75
N ARG A 325 -0.78 -15.86 -18.59
CA ARG A 325 -0.12 -16.93 -17.81
C ARG A 325 -0.58 -16.93 -16.35
N THR A 326 -0.76 -15.73 -15.78
CA THR A 326 -1.26 -15.59 -14.40
C THR A 326 -2.68 -16.15 -14.27
N LEU A 327 -3.60 -15.81 -15.17
CA LEU A 327 -4.97 -16.35 -15.17
C LEU A 327 -4.99 -17.87 -15.36
N GLN A 328 -4.17 -18.38 -16.28
CA GLN A 328 -4.01 -19.83 -16.46
C GLN A 328 -3.52 -20.49 -15.17
N ARG A 329 -2.54 -19.89 -14.49
CA ARG A 329 -1.99 -20.41 -13.24
C ARG A 329 -3.02 -20.43 -12.11
N PHE A 330 -3.87 -19.42 -12.01
CA PHE A 330 -5.02 -19.42 -11.09
C PHE A 330 -5.94 -20.62 -11.35
N ALA A 331 -6.26 -20.91 -12.63
CA ALA A 331 -7.10 -22.03 -12.99
C ALA A 331 -6.45 -23.39 -12.66
N GLU A 332 -5.17 -23.58 -12.95
CA GLU A 332 -4.39 -24.78 -12.62
C GLU A 332 -4.38 -25.04 -11.10
N LEU A 333 -4.21 -23.99 -10.29
CA LEU A 333 -4.20 -24.06 -8.84
C LEU A 333 -5.60 -24.17 -8.23
N LYS A 334 -6.66 -24.09 -9.05
CA LYS A 334 -8.07 -24.07 -8.61
C LYS A 334 -8.35 -22.96 -7.61
N ILE A 335 -7.73 -21.80 -7.78
CA ILE A 335 -7.95 -20.59 -7.00
C ILE A 335 -8.85 -19.68 -7.82
N ASN A 336 -10.03 -19.36 -7.31
CA ASN A 336 -10.95 -18.41 -7.92
C ASN A 336 -11.35 -17.38 -6.86
N PRO A 337 -10.63 -16.26 -6.76
CA PRO A 337 -10.95 -15.23 -5.79
C PRO A 337 -12.31 -14.59 -6.08
N GLU A 338 -13.19 -14.63 -5.11
CA GLU A 338 -14.50 -14.00 -5.19
C GLU A 338 -14.56 -12.73 -4.36
N SER A 339 -15.37 -11.79 -4.81
CA SER A 339 -15.63 -10.55 -4.09
C SER A 339 -16.57 -10.80 -2.91
N ASN A 340 -16.20 -10.27 -1.74
CA ASN A 340 -17.07 -10.23 -0.56
C ASN A 340 -17.87 -8.91 -0.44
N ASN A 341 -17.66 -7.99 -1.37
CA ASN A 341 -18.30 -6.67 -1.38
C ASN A 341 -18.84 -6.29 -2.77
N TYR A 342 -19.07 -7.25 -3.64
CA TYR A 342 -19.61 -7.03 -4.98
C TYR A 342 -20.94 -6.26 -4.91
N SER A 343 -21.03 -5.21 -5.72
CA SER A 343 -22.23 -4.39 -5.85
C SER A 343 -22.70 -4.46 -7.32
N PRO A 344 -23.77 -5.18 -7.63
CA PRO A 344 -24.27 -5.31 -9.00
C PRO A 344 -24.70 -3.94 -9.58
N LYS A 345 -24.85 -3.86 -10.91
CA LYS A 345 -25.33 -2.65 -11.59
C LYS A 345 -26.63 -2.13 -10.95
N PRO A 346 -26.84 -0.83 -10.85
CA PRO A 346 -28.02 -0.25 -10.17
C PRO A 346 -29.38 -0.69 -10.73
N ALA A 347 -29.44 -1.12 -12.00
CA ALA A 347 -30.68 -1.68 -12.59
C ALA A 347 -31.02 -3.07 -12.03
N GLU A 348 -30.05 -3.77 -11.44
CA GLU A 348 -30.17 -5.11 -10.85
C GLU A 348 -29.98 -5.08 -9.32
N ALA A 349 -29.53 -3.93 -8.79
CA ALA A 349 -29.29 -3.77 -7.37
C ALA A 349 -30.59 -3.45 -6.61
N PRO A 350 -30.81 -4.02 -5.43
CA PRO A 350 -31.77 -3.48 -4.50
C PRO A 350 -31.39 -2.01 -4.24
N LYS A 351 -32.41 -1.13 -4.20
CA LYS A 351 -32.23 0.31 -3.92
C LYS A 351 -31.14 0.49 -2.85
N LEU A 352 -30.07 1.24 -3.16
CA LEU A 352 -29.09 1.66 -2.16
C LEU A 352 -29.82 2.53 -1.12
N LEU A 353 -30.25 1.91 -0.03
CA LEU A 353 -31.21 2.45 0.94
C LEU A 353 -30.69 3.71 1.64
N PHE A 354 -29.35 3.86 1.71
CA PHE A 354 -28.71 4.90 2.48
C PHE A 354 -27.91 5.90 1.63
N THR A 355 -28.17 5.96 0.33
CA THR A 355 -27.50 6.92 -0.56
C THR A 355 -27.66 8.35 -0.07
N GLY A 356 -26.51 9.02 0.14
CA GLY A 356 -26.46 10.40 0.64
C GLY A 356 -26.75 10.55 2.12
N LYS A 357 -26.98 9.46 2.87
CA LYS A 357 -27.22 9.45 4.30
C LYS A 357 -25.93 9.31 5.10
N THR A 358 -25.83 10.05 6.18
CA THR A 358 -24.70 10.00 7.11
C THR A 358 -25.14 9.41 8.44
N PHE A 359 -24.48 8.34 8.85
CA PHE A 359 -24.72 7.63 10.10
C PHE A 359 -23.62 7.92 11.12
N VAL A 360 -23.97 7.84 12.39
CA VAL A 360 -23.03 7.74 13.51
C VAL A 360 -23.38 6.53 14.33
N ILE A 361 -22.38 5.69 14.65
CA ILE A 361 -22.54 4.47 15.45
C ILE A 361 -22.03 4.74 16.86
N THR A 362 -22.83 4.41 17.88
CA THR A 362 -22.47 4.63 19.29
C THR A 362 -23.05 3.52 20.18
N GLY A 363 -22.47 3.31 21.36
CA GLY A 363 -22.87 2.28 22.31
C GLY A 363 -22.35 0.90 21.95
N THR A 364 -22.80 -0.09 22.72
CA THR A 364 -22.53 -1.52 22.54
C THR A 364 -23.63 -2.14 21.70
N LEU A 365 -23.29 -2.72 20.57
CA LEU A 365 -24.18 -3.38 19.64
C LEU A 365 -23.97 -4.90 19.68
N SER A 366 -24.87 -5.66 19.09
CA SER A 366 -24.80 -7.14 19.02
C SER A 366 -23.60 -7.65 18.22
N GLN A 367 -23.11 -6.84 17.26
CA GLN A 367 -21.91 -7.07 16.45
C GLN A 367 -20.94 -5.89 16.61
N ASP A 368 -19.71 -6.05 16.09
CA ASP A 368 -18.74 -4.98 16.12
C ASP A 368 -19.16 -3.78 15.25
N ARG A 369 -18.55 -2.63 15.50
CA ARG A 369 -18.87 -1.40 14.76
C ARG A 369 -18.53 -1.49 13.27
N ASP A 370 -17.50 -2.27 12.92
CA ASP A 370 -17.07 -2.43 11.54
C ASP A 370 -18.06 -3.28 10.74
N HIS A 371 -18.77 -4.19 11.37
CA HIS A 371 -19.89 -4.92 10.78
C HIS A 371 -20.99 -3.96 10.32
N PHE A 372 -21.52 -3.13 11.22
CA PHE A 372 -22.57 -2.16 10.90
C PHE A 372 -22.10 -1.08 9.93
N LYS A 373 -20.85 -0.65 10.05
CA LYS A 373 -20.23 0.28 9.11
C LYS A 373 -20.21 -0.31 7.70
N THR A 374 -19.83 -1.56 7.55
CA THR A 374 -19.80 -2.26 6.26
C THR A 374 -21.21 -2.34 5.65
N ILE A 375 -22.23 -2.64 6.44
CA ILE A 375 -23.64 -2.68 5.97
C ILE A 375 -24.05 -1.29 5.47
N ILE A 376 -23.83 -0.23 6.26
CA ILE A 376 -24.19 1.14 5.89
C ILE A 376 -23.49 1.56 4.60
N GLU A 377 -22.20 1.31 4.50
CA GLU A 377 -21.40 1.67 3.32
C GLU A 377 -21.82 0.87 2.09
N ASN A 378 -22.12 -0.42 2.22
CA ASN A 378 -22.63 -1.26 1.13
C ASN A 378 -24.00 -0.80 0.61
N HIS A 379 -24.80 -0.14 1.44
CA HIS A 379 -26.07 0.47 1.04
C HIS A 379 -25.95 1.96 0.65
N GLY A 380 -24.72 2.42 0.39
CA GLY A 380 -24.44 3.78 -0.13
C GLY A 380 -24.43 4.89 0.93
N GLY A 381 -24.49 4.54 2.21
CA GLY A 381 -24.40 5.48 3.33
C GLY A 381 -22.96 5.84 3.69
N LYS A 382 -22.79 6.85 4.54
CA LYS A 382 -21.50 7.25 5.12
C LYS A 382 -21.53 7.10 6.63
N VAL A 383 -20.45 6.64 7.23
CA VAL A 383 -20.29 6.58 8.68
C VAL A 383 -19.33 7.67 9.15
N SER A 384 -19.81 8.50 10.10
CA SER A 384 -19.04 9.58 10.72
C SER A 384 -18.69 9.24 12.19
N GLY A 385 -17.55 9.71 12.64
CA GLY A 385 -17.11 9.55 14.03
C GLY A 385 -17.85 10.44 15.04
N SER A 386 -18.52 11.52 14.60
CA SER A 386 -19.18 12.51 15.47
C SER A 386 -20.54 12.93 14.94
N VAL A 387 -21.47 13.23 15.87
CA VAL A 387 -22.81 13.73 15.55
C VAL A 387 -22.76 15.23 15.24
N SER A 388 -23.40 15.63 14.12
CA SER A 388 -23.50 17.02 13.68
C SER A 388 -24.85 17.26 13.01
N LYS A 389 -25.17 18.51 12.63
CA LYS A 389 -26.36 18.86 11.85
C LYS A 389 -26.44 18.18 10.48
N LYS A 390 -25.34 17.55 10.01
CA LYS A 390 -25.25 16.78 8.77
C LYS A 390 -25.42 15.28 8.97
N THR A 391 -25.66 14.84 10.21
CA THR A 391 -25.91 13.44 10.55
C THR A 391 -27.40 13.16 10.35
N ASP A 392 -27.73 12.16 9.54
CA ASP A 392 -29.12 11.76 9.30
C ASP A 392 -29.60 10.79 10.37
N TYR A 393 -28.74 9.84 10.77
CA TYR A 393 -29.10 8.78 11.71
C TYR A 393 -28.02 8.53 12.74
N VAL A 394 -28.42 8.18 13.94
CA VAL A 394 -27.52 7.65 14.97
C VAL A 394 -27.99 6.24 15.32
N LEU A 395 -27.17 5.24 14.97
CA LEU A 395 -27.35 3.85 15.41
C LEU A 395 -26.79 3.73 16.82
N ALA A 396 -27.69 3.54 17.79
CA ALA A 396 -27.37 3.53 19.20
C ALA A 396 -27.63 2.15 19.81
N GLY A 397 -26.57 1.53 20.32
CA GLY A 397 -26.64 0.32 21.15
C GLY A 397 -26.78 0.65 22.65
N GLU A 398 -26.57 -0.37 23.48
CA GLU A 398 -26.57 -0.21 24.94
C GLU A 398 -25.46 0.71 25.40
N SER A 399 -25.71 1.45 26.49
CA SER A 399 -24.75 2.40 27.10
C SER A 399 -24.20 3.43 26.11
N ALA A 400 -25.00 3.88 25.17
CA ALA A 400 -24.66 4.95 24.24
C ALA A 400 -24.47 6.27 25.02
N GLY A 401 -23.23 6.76 25.06
CA GLY A 401 -22.84 7.95 25.83
C GLY A 401 -23.15 9.28 25.14
N SER A 402 -22.29 10.28 25.34
CA SER A 402 -22.46 11.68 24.89
C SER A 402 -22.90 11.88 23.42
N LYS A 403 -22.63 10.93 22.52
CA LYS A 403 -23.12 11.00 21.14
C LYS A 403 -24.63 10.85 21.03
N LEU A 404 -25.24 10.04 21.89
CA LEU A 404 -26.70 9.90 21.94
C LEU A 404 -27.36 11.19 22.47
N ASP A 405 -26.76 11.80 23.50
CA ASP A 405 -27.29 13.06 24.07
C ASP A 405 -27.22 14.17 23.03
N LYS A 406 -26.11 14.25 22.30
CA LYS A 406 -25.95 15.22 21.21
C LYS A 406 -26.89 14.97 20.03
N ALA A 407 -27.24 13.72 19.74
CA ALA A 407 -28.24 13.40 18.73
C ALA A 407 -29.63 13.91 19.12
N LYS A 408 -30.02 13.75 20.39
CA LYS A 408 -31.26 14.26 20.94
C LYS A 408 -31.31 15.79 20.89
N GLU A 409 -30.22 16.44 21.28
CA GLU A 409 -30.10 17.90 21.25
C GLU A 409 -30.24 18.48 19.83
N LEU A 410 -29.66 17.83 18.83
CA LEU A 410 -29.67 18.25 17.44
C LEU A 410 -30.91 17.74 16.65
N GLY A 411 -31.79 16.97 17.28
CA GLY A 411 -32.99 16.39 16.64
C GLY A 411 -32.66 15.35 15.56
N VAL A 412 -31.49 14.70 15.67
CA VAL A 412 -31.08 13.64 14.74
C VAL A 412 -31.85 12.35 15.04
N GLN A 413 -32.34 11.67 14.02
CA GLN A 413 -33.08 10.43 14.19
C GLN A 413 -32.20 9.33 14.78
N ILE A 414 -32.68 8.75 15.90
CA ILE A 414 -31.99 7.68 16.61
C ILE A 414 -32.63 6.35 16.22
N LEU A 415 -31.80 5.38 15.86
CA LEU A 415 -32.20 4.01 15.53
C LEU A 415 -31.55 3.07 16.57
N ASP A 416 -32.32 2.11 17.05
CA ASP A 416 -31.77 0.91 17.65
C ASP A 416 -31.46 -0.14 16.56
N GLU A 417 -30.88 -1.27 16.93
CA GLU A 417 -30.53 -2.32 15.98
C GLU A 417 -31.75 -2.91 15.27
N ALA A 418 -32.90 -3.01 15.96
CA ALA A 418 -34.12 -3.55 15.37
C ALA A 418 -34.68 -2.59 14.30
N ALA A 419 -34.71 -1.30 14.61
CA ALA A 419 -35.12 -0.27 13.66
C ALA A 419 -34.16 -0.18 12.48
N PHE A 420 -32.85 -0.28 12.72
CA PHE A 420 -31.83 -0.30 11.66
C PHE A 420 -32.02 -1.52 10.73
N ASN A 421 -32.15 -2.71 11.30
CA ASN A 421 -32.35 -3.95 10.54
C ASN A 421 -33.70 -3.95 9.77
N SER A 422 -34.71 -3.24 10.26
CA SER A 422 -35.98 -3.09 9.52
C SER A 422 -35.87 -2.15 8.32
N MET A 423 -34.79 -1.36 8.21
CA MET A 423 -34.52 -0.50 7.06
C MET A 423 -33.76 -1.23 5.93
N LEU A 424 -33.17 -2.40 6.23
CA LEU A 424 -32.45 -3.26 5.28
C LEU A 424 -33.41 -4.17 4.54
#